data_89580c17378a049aaac6035014ba9bef
#
_entry.id   89580c17378a049aaac6035014ba9bef
#
_cell.length_a   1.000
_cell.length_b   1.000
_cell.length_c   1.000
_cell.angle_alpha   90.00
_cell.angle_beta   90.00
_cell.angle_gamma   90.00
#
_symmetry.space_group_name_H-M   'P 1'
#
loop_
_entity.id
_entity.type
_entity.pdbx_description
1 polymer ?
#
loop_
_entity_poly.entity_id
_entity_poly.type
_entity_poly.pdbx_seq_one_letter_code
_entity_poly.pdbx_strand_id
1 'polypeptide(L)'
;MATDYKVRFRSYDNVADLASQMRVRLGIDNYYMFNIVNQLRKLKDVKFGIHGNLKIELFVDREDKAYVTFDPLVLHVHKDIWDEAEIGEPKARFILANELGHIVMHGHYRQEFAEIDEFHLKAFQPEEKAESQANWFAAAFLAPDYLARNCTNESELCLSFDYPRDFIAQKQHLFQTPKHKKGWVVQ
;
A
#
# COMPACT_ATOMS: atom_id res chain seq x y z
N MET A 1 6.83 -13.15 -10.31
CA MET A 1 5.65 -12.68 -9.53
C MET A 1 5.87 -13.12 -8.09
N ALA A 2 5.74 -12.22 -7.13
CA ALA A 2 5.73 -12.64 -5.74
C ALA A 2 4.54 -13.59 -5.54
N THR A 3 4.79 -14.77 -5.02
CA THR A 3 3.74 -15.74 -4.70
C THR A 3 2.97 -15.21 -3.49
N ASP A 4 1.65 -15.06 -3.62
CA ASP A 4 0.78 -14.71 -2.49
C ASP A 4 0.87 -15.78 -1.40
N TYR A 5 0.67 -15.43 -0.15
CA TYR A 5 0.76 -16.36 0.98
C TYR A 5 -0.24 -15.99 2.08
N LYS A 6 -0.56 -16.98 2.92
CA LYS A 6 -1.44 -16.76 4.06
C LYS A 6 -0.75 -15.92 5.13
N VAL A 7 -1.51 -14.95 5.67
CA VAL A 7 -1.09 -14.09 6.77
C VAL A 7 -2.16 -14.05 7.86
N ARG A 8 -1.85 -13.43 8.99
CA ARG A 8 -2.83 -13.17 10.04
C ARG A 8 -3.97 -12.30 9.48
N PHE A 9 -5.20 -12.68 9.80
CA PHE A 9 -6.41 -11.91 9.46
C PHE A 9 -6.28 -10.44 9.87
N ARG A 10 -6.54 -9.54 8.93
CA ARG A 10 -6.68 -8.09 9.12
C ARG A 10 -7.83 -7.57 8.28
N SER A 11 -8.78 -6.89 8.90
CA SER A 11 -9.81 -6.17 8.15
C SER A 11 -9.20 -4.98 7.39
N TYR A 12 -9.92 -4.48 6.37
CA TYR A 12 -9.54 -3.26 5.67
C TYR A 12 -9.29 -2.09 6.65
N ASP A 13 -10.18 -1.90 7.64
CA ASP A 13 -10.05 -0.81 8.61
C ASP A 13 -8.74 -0.92 9.42
N ASN A 14 -8.37 -2.13 9.86
CA ASN A 14 -7.09 -2.33 10.56
C ASN A 14 -5.88 -1.98 9.67
N VAL A 15 -5.95 -2.31 8.39
CA VAL A 15 -4.89 -1.99 7.43
C VAL A 15 -4.84 -0.48 7.14
N ALA A 16 -5.99 0.15 6.97
CA ALA A 16 -6.11 1.60 6.75
C ALA A 16 -5.58 2.41 7.95
N ASP A 17 -5.82 1.93 9.18
CA ASP A 17 -5.27 2.53 10.39
C ASP A 17 -3.74 2.46 10.41
N LEU A 18 -3.15 1.31 10.04
CA LEU A 18 -1.69 1.18 9.94
C LEU A 18 -1.09 2.11 8.87
N ALA A 19 -1.74 2.22 7.72
CA ALA A 19 -1.34 3.15 6.67
C ALA A 19 -1.41 4.62 7.16
N SER A 20 -2.46 4.98 7.89
CA SER A 20 -2.62 6.31 8.48
C SER A 20 -1.54 6.61 9.53
N GLN A 21 -1.22 5.66 10.40
CA GLN A 21 -0.13 5.79 11.37
C GLN A 21 1.22 5.99 10.66
N MET A 22 1.47 5.26 9.56
CA MET A 22 2.69 5.44 8.77
C MET A 22 2.74 6.83 8.13
N ARG A 23 1.63 7.36 7.61
CA ARG A 23 1.56 8.74 7.08
C ARG A 23 1.90 9.78 8.15
N VAL A 24 1.33 9.65 9.35
CA VAL A 24 1.66 10.53 10.50
C VAL A 24 3.15 10.46 10.83
N ARG A 25 3.71 9.25 10.92
CA ARG A 25 5.15 9.05 11.19
C ARG A 25 6.06 9.71 10.16
N LEU A 26 5.64 9.75 8.91
CA LEU A 26 6.38 10.37 7.80
C LEU A 26 6.09 11.88 7.65
N GLY A 27 5.14 12.43 8.40
CA GLY A 27 4.73 13.84 8.34
C GLY A 27 4.00 14.18 7.03
N ILE A 28 3.22 13.26 6.51
CA ILE A 28 2.43 13.41 5.26
C ILE A 28 0.94 13.16 5.46
N ASP A 29 0.45 13.18 6.70
CA ASP A 29 -0.93 12.85 7.04
C ASP A 29 -1.96 13.74 6.32
N ASN A 30 -1.64 15.01 6.07
CA ASN A 30 -2.53 15.97 5.39
C ASN A 30 -2.22 16.19 3.90
N TYR A 31 -1.30 15.44 3.31
CA TYR A 31 -0.93 15.60 1.91
C TYR A 31 -1.79 14.74 0.99
N TYR A 32 -2.37 15.34 -0.04
CA TYR A 32 -3.05 14.62 -1.13
C TYR A 32 -2.03 13.92 -2.03
N MET A 33 -0.96 14.62 -2.38
CA MET A 33 0.14 14.09 -3.19
C MET A 33 1.48 14.23 -2.45
N PHE A 34 2.35 13.27 -2.65
CA PHE A 34 3.70 13.27 -2.12
C PHE A 34 4.60 12.37 -2.96
N ASN A 35 5.90 12.62 -2.94
CA ASN A 35 6.88 11.75 -3.59
C ASN A 35 7.19 10.54 -2.68
N ILE A 36 6.76 9.34 -3.12
CA ILE A 36 6.94 8.10 -2.34
C ILE A 36 8.41 7.70 -2.23
N VAL A 37 9.21 7.94 -3.25
CA VAL A 37 10.66 7.65 -3.25
C VAL A 37 11.35 8.43 -2.13
N ASN A 38 11.00 9.71 -1.95
CA ASN A 38 11.52 10.52 -0.86
C ASN A 38 11.09 9.98 0.51
N GLN A 39 9.89 9.45 0.64
CA GLN A 39 9.46 8.83 1.90
C GLN A 39 10.21 7.52 2.18
N LEU A 40 10.41 6.67 1.17
CA LEU A 40 11.20 5.44 1.31
C LEU A 40 12.66 5.74 1.67
N ARG A 41 13.25 6.79 1.09
CA ARG A 41 14.61 7.25 1.46
C ARG A 41 14.72 7.63 2.94
N LYS A 42 13.70 8.27 3.52
CA LYS A 42 13.65 8.59 4.97
C LYS A 42 13.57 7.32 5.84
N LEU A 43 12.96 6.26 5.33
CA LEU A 43 12.81 5.00 6.07
C LEU A 43 14.08 4.16 6.16
N LYS A 44 15.14 4.47 5.38
CA LYS A 44 16.43 3.77 5.48
C LYS A 44 17.07 3.85 6.88
N ASP A 45 16.80 4.94 7.59
CA ASP A 45 17.33 5.18 8.94
C ASP A 45 16.40 4.69 10.05
N VAL A 46 15.25 4.12 9.67
CA VAL A 46 14.24 3.64 10.61
C VAL A 46 14.44 2.14 10.83
N LYS A 47 14.49 1.75 12.10
CA LYS A 47 14.58 0.33 12.48
C LYS A 47 13.19 -0.33 12.44
N PHE A 48 13.07 -1.40 11.68
CA PHE A 48 11.86 -2.22 11.56
C PHE A 48 11.96 -3.47 12.45
N GLY A 49 11.61 -3.31 13.73
CA GLY A 49 11.59 -4.42 14.69
C GLY A 49 12.90 -5.23 14.71
N ILE A 50 12.79 -6.54 14.57
CA ILE A 50 13.93 -7.48 14.55
C ILE A 50 14.71 -7.46 13.24
N HIS A 51 14.13 -6.98 12.15
CA HIS A 51 14.73 -7.02 10.80
C HIS A 51 15.80 -5.92 10.56
N GLY A 52 15.97 -5.01 11.52
CA GLY A 52 16.96 -3.94 11.40
C GLY A 52 16.51 -2.80 10.48
N ASN A 53 17.47 -2.13 9.86
CA ASN A 53 17.22 -0.99 9.00
C ASN A 53 16.86 -1.43 7.58
N LEU A 54 15.92 -0.73 6.95
CA LEU A 54 15.56 -0.94 5.55
C LEU A 54 16.74 -0.61 4.63
N LYS A 55 17.12 -1.57 3.78
CA LYS A 55 17.99 -1.33 2.63
C LYS A 55 17.13 -1.21 1.37
N ILE A 56 17.59 -0.44 0.40
CA ILE A 56 16.95 -0.32 -0.92
C ILE A 56 17.99 -0.67 -1.96
N GLU A 57 17.69 -1.64 -2.80
CA GLU A 57 18.56 -2.11 -3.88
C GLU A 57 17.81 -2.02 -5.21
N LEU A 58 18.45 -1.39 -6.20
CA LEU A 58 17.91 -1.27 -7.54
C LEU A 58 18.52 -2.34 -8.44
N PHE A 59 17.68 -2.97 -9.30
CA PHE A 59 18.10 -3.96 -10.28
C PHE A 59 17.56 -3.62 -11.68
N VAL A 60 18.13 -4.22 -12.72
CA VAL A 60 17.75 -4.01 -14.14
C VAL A 60 17.50 -5.30 -14.92
N ASP A 61 17.99 -6.44 -14.43
CA ASP A 61 18.10 -7.69 -15.21
C ASP A 61 17.05 -8.74 -14.82
N ARG A 62 15.88 -8.33 -14.32
CA ARG A 62 14.78 -9.23 -13.90
C ARG A 62 13.43 -8.74 -14.38
N GLU A 63 12.48 -9.67 -14.58
CA GLU A 63 11.09 -9.35 -14.93
C GLU A 63 10.27 -8.83 -13.74
N ASP A 64 10.73 -9.04 -12.51
CA ASP A 64 10.07 -8.55 -11.32
C ASP A 64 10.08 -7.01 -11.27
N LYS A 65 8.99 -6.42 -10.77
CA LYS A 65 8.87 -4.97 -10.62
C LYS A 65 9.49 -4.48 -9.31
N ALA A 66 9.08 -5.11 -8.22
CA ALA A 66 9.61 -4.90 -6.87
C ALA A 66 9.28 -6.11 -6.00
N TYR A 67 10.05 -6.30 -4.94
CA TYR A 67 9.78 -7.29 -3.89
C TYR A 67 10.59 -7.00 -2.64
N VAL A 68 10.17 -7.55 -1.50
CA VAL A 68 10.85 -7.41 -0.20
C VAL A 68 11.45 -8.72 0.25
N THR A 69 12.68 -8.66 0.78
CA THR A 69 13.28 -9.73 1.60
C THR A 69 13.39 -9.25 3.04
N PHE A 70 13.26 -10.17 4.02
CA PHE A 70 13.18 -9.79 5.44
C PHE A 70 14.41 -10.15 6.26
N ASP A 71 15.28 -10.99 5.74
CA ASP A 71 16.52 -11.39 6.41
C ASP A 71 17.69 -11.44 5.42
N PRO A 72 18.40 -10.33 5.22
CA PRO A 72 18.20 -8.98 5.74
C PRO A 72 16.97 -8.26 5.13
N LEU A 73 16.48 -7.20 5.81
CA LEU A 73 15.38 -6.38 5.28
C LEU A 73 15.86 -5.53 4.10
N VAL A 74 15.45 -5.93 2.91
CA VAL A 74 15.79 -5.22 1.66
C VAL A 74 14.56 -5.06 0.79
N LEU A 75 14.31 -3.84 0.36
CA LEU A 75 13.37 -3.53 -0.72
C LEU A 75 14.15 -3.56 -2.04
N HIS A 76 13.89 -4.57 -2.86
CA HIS A 76 14.42 -4.70 -4.21
C HIS A 76 13.45 -4.06 -5.19
N VAL A 77 13.92 -3.17 -6.06
CA VAL A 77 13.08 -2.44 -7.01
C VAL A 77 13.73 -2.42 -8.38
N HIS A 78 12.94 -2.71 -9.44
CA HIS A 78 13.42 -2.47 -10.80
C HIS A 78 13.67 -0.97 -11.00
N LYS A 79 14.79 -0.64 -11.63
CA LYS A 79 15.21 0.76 -11.78
C LYS A 79 14.14 1.61 -12.47
N ASP A 80 13.48 1.09 -13.49
CA ASP A 80 12.43 1.82 -14.21
C ASP A 80 11.25 2.15 -13.29
N ILE A 81 10.81 1.21 -12.45
CA ILE A 81 9.74 1.45 -11.46
C ILE A 81 10.15 2.52 -10.45
N TRP A 82 11.42 2.52 -10.03
CA TRP A 82 11.92 3.56 -9.13
C TRP A 82 11.92 4.95 -9.79
N ASP A 83 12.44 5.04 -11.02
CA ASP A 83 12.52 6.31 -11.77
C ASP A 83 11.10 6.84 -12.11
N GLU A 84 10.19 5.96 -12.54
CA GLU A 84 8.78 6.29 -12.79
C GLU A 84 8.07 6.79 -11.53
N ALA A 85 8.29 6.13 -10.38
CA ALA A 85 7.72 6.57 -9.11
C ALA A 85 8.30 7.90 -8.63
N GLU A 86 9.58 8.17 -8.92
CA GLU A 86 10.26 9.42 -8.56
C GLU A 86 9.67 10.62 -9.31
N ILE A 87 9.25 10.43 -10.57
CA ILE A 87 8.55 11.46 -11.35
C ILE A 87 7.03 11.49 -11.10
N GLY A 88 6.50 10.58 -10.27
CA GLY A 88 5.11 10.58 -9.82
C GLY A 88 4.18 9.69 -10.62
N GLU A 89 4.68 8.74 -11.45
CA GLU A 89 3.82 7.83 -12.20
C GLU A 89 2.93 7.03 -11.24
N PRO A 90 1.58 7.05 -11.39
CA PRO A 90 0.64 6.52 -10.42
C PRO A 90 0.81 5.03 -10.13
N LYS A 91 1.06 4.21 -11.14
CA LYS A 91 1.18 2.76 -11.01
C LYS A 91 2.50 2.36 -10.32
N ALA A 92 3.60 3.02 -10.67
CA ALA A 92 4.88 2.80 -10.01
C ALA A 92 4.82 3.21 -8.53
N ARG A 93 4.16 4.33 -8.22
CA ARG A 93 3.88 4.75 -6.83
C ARG A 93 3.08 3.70 -6.06
N PHE A 94 2.07 3.10 -6.71
CA PHE A 94 1.25 2.06 -6.09
C PHE A 94 2.07 0.80 -5.79
N ILE A 95 2.92 0.36 -6.71
CA ILE A 95 3.83 -0.77 -6.53
C ILE A 95 4.72 -0.54 -5.31
N LEU A 96 5.37 0.62 -5.20
CA LEU A 96 6.22 0.92 -4.04
C LEU A 96 5.44 1.02 -2.72
N ALA A 97 4.21 1.52 -2.75
CA ALA A 97 3.34 1.55 -1.58
C ALA A 97 2.86 0.15 -1.15
N ASN A 98 2.67 -0.77 -2.10
CA ASN A 98 2.34 -2.17 -1.85
C ASN A 98 3.52 -2.86 -1.13
N GLU A 99 4.75 -2.68 -1.62
CA GLU A 99 5.95 -3.23 -0.97
C GLU A 99 6.15 -2.66 0.44
N LEU A 100 5.87 -1.36 0.63
CA LEU A 100 5.87 -0.77 1.98
C LEU A 100 4.83 -1.44 2.89
N GLY A 101 3.69 -1.81 2.36
CA GLY A 101 2.67 -2.59 3.06
C GLY A 101 3.20 -3.94 3.53
N HIS A 102 3.91 -4.68 2.67
CA HIS A 102 4.59 -5.92 3.07
C HIS A 102 5.60 -5.69 4.20
N ILE A 103 6.43 -4.65 4.12
CA ILE A 103 7.40 -4.31 5.17
C ILE A 103 6.70 -4.05 6.52
N VAL A 104 5.63 -3.28 6.50
CA VAL A 104 4.93 -2.85 7.73
C VAL A 104 4.17 -4.00 8.40
N MET A 105 3.59 -4.91 7.59
CA MET A 105 2.64 -5.89 8.11
C MET A 105 3.14 -7.32 8.15
N HIS A 106 4.04 -7.73 7.25
CA HIS A 106 4.27 -9.14 6.97
C HIS A 106 5.67 -9.65 7.35
N GLY A 107 6.56 -8.80 7.85
CA GLY A 107 7.93 -9.17 8.19
C GLY A 107 8.07 -10.37 9.12
N HIS A 108 7.11 -10.57 10.03
CA HIS A 108 7.13 -11.67 10.99
C HIS A 108 6.54 -12.99 10.47
N TYR A 109 5.83 -12.99 9.33
CA TYR A 109 4.99 -14.13 8.92
C TYR A 109 5.59 -15.01 7.83
N ARG A 110 6.60 -14.55 7.10
CA ARG A 110 7.14 -15.29 5.96
C ARG A 110 7.80 -16.62 6.34
N GLN A 111 8.17 -16.80 7.61
CA GLN A 111 8.77 -18.05 8.10
C GLN A 111 7.74 -19.13 8.47
N GLU A 112 6.48 -18.74 8.76
CA GLU A 112 5.47 -19.69 9.26
C GLU A 112 4.59 -20.32 8.15
N PHE A 113 4.52 -19.70 6.94
CA PHE A 113 3.54 -20.07 5.92
C PHE A 113 4.12 -20.31 4.51
N ALA A 114 5.40 -20.64 4.42
CA ALA A 114 6.18 -20.68 3.17
C ALA A 114 5.77 -21.76 2.13
N GLU A 115 4.80 -22.63 2.42
CA GLU A 115 4.46 -23.76 1.55
C GLU A 115 2.95 -24.03 1.41
N ILE A 116 2.14 -22.99 1.23
CA ILE A 116 0.74 -23.20 0.85
C ILE A 116 0.65 -23.15 -0.67
N ASP A 117 0.20 -24.23 -1.31
CA ASP A 117 0.02 -24.25 -2.75
C ASP A 117 -1.07 -23.28 -3.20
N GLU A 118 -1.03 -22.89 -4.48
CA GLU A 118 -1.92 -21.91 -5.09
C GLU A 118 -3.40 -22.32 -5.01
N PHE A 119 -3.70 -23.61 -4.95
CA PHE A 119 -5.06 -24.15 -4.84
C PHE A 119 -5.63 -23.85 -3.45
N HIS A 120 -4.86 -24.07 -2.40
CA HIS A 120 -5.28 -23.77 -1.02
C HIS A 120 -5.36 -22.26 -0.77
N LEU A 121 -4.50 -21.46 -1.40
CA LEU A 121 -4.56 -19.99 -1.30
C LEU A 121 -5.90 -19.41 -1.81
N LYS A 122 -6.52 -20.03 -2.82
CA LYS A 122 -7.84 -19.60 -3.33
C LYS A 122 -8.96 -19.73 -2.31
N ALA A 123 -8.82 -20.61 -1.33
CA ALA A 123 -9.81 -20.84 -0.30
C ALA A 123 -9.79 -19.79 0.83
N PHE A 124 -8.70 -19.02 0.97
CA PHE A 124 -8.60 -17.99 2.01
C PHE A 124 -9.34 -16.71 1.64
N GLN A 125 -9.88 -16.05 2.66
CA GLN A 125 -10.49 -14.74 2.50
C GLN A 125 -9.42 -13.67 2.17
N PRO A 126 -9.78 -12.57 1.50
CA PRO A 126 -8.85 -11.48 1.21
C PRO A 126 -8.11 -10.97 2.46
N GLU A 127 -8.79 -10.97 3.61
CA GLU A 127 -8.28 -10.58 4.93
C GLU A 127 -7.14 -11.46 5.45
N GLU A 128 -6.95 -12.64 4.87
CA GLU A 128 -5.91 -13.61 5.23
C GLU A 128 -4.81 -13.71 4.15
N LYS A 129 -4.87 -12.90 3.09
CA LYS A 129 -3.92 -12.91 1.97
C LYS A 129 -2.96 -11.72 2.04
N ALA A 130 -1.68 -12.00 1.91
CA ALA A 130 -0.63 -10.98 1.99
C ALA A 130 -0.79 -9.90 0.91
N GLU A 131 -1.03 -10.31 -0.34
CA GLU A 131 -1.21 -9.39 -1.46
C GLU A 131 -2.47 -8.53 -1.31
N SER A 132 -3.57 -9.11 -0.81
CA SER A 132 -4.79 -8.34 -0.58
C SER A 132 -4.58 -7.26 0.48
N GLN A 133 -3.95 -7.60 1.60
CA GLN A 133 -3.63 -6.66 2.66
C GLN A 133 -2.63 -5.59 2.20
N ALA A 134 -1.60 -5.95 1.43
CA ALA A 134 -0.62 -5.01 0.89
C ALA A 134 -1.27 -4.04 -0.11
N ASN A 135 -2.19 -4.51 -0.96
CA ASN A 135 -2.98 -3.67 -1.85
C ASN A 135 -3.89 -2.69 -1.08
N TRP A 136 -4.52 -3.13 0.00
CA TRP A 136 -5.33 -2.25 0.86
C TRP A 136 -4.46 -1.22 1.56
N PHE A 137 -3.27 -1.61 2.03
CA PHE A 137 -2.32 -0.67 2.60
C PHE A 137 -1.90 0.39 1.58
N ALA A 138 -1.50 -0.02 0.37
CA ALA A 138 -1.12 0.90 -0.70
C ALA A 138 -2.25 1.90 -1.02
N ALA A 139 -3.49 1.39 -1.13
CA ALA A 139 -4.66 2.21 -1.38
C ALA A 139 -4.91 3.24 -0.26
N ALA A 140 -4.84 2.82 1.00
CA ALA A 140 -5.05 3.71 2.14
C ALA A 140 -3.86 4.65 2.37
N PHE A 141 -2.65 4.22 2.05
CA PHE A 141 -1.45 5.04 2.17
C PHE A 141 -1.38 6.15 1.12
N LEU A 142 -1.72 5.87 -0.14
CA LEU A 142 -1.72 6.86 -1.21
C LEU A 142 -2.93 7.79 -1.18
N ALA A 143 -4.12 7.24 -0.89
CA ALA A 143 -5.37 7.99 -0.83
C ALA A 143 -6.14 7.63 0.47
N PRO A 144 -5.76 8.18 1.63
CA PRO A 144 -6.40 7.84 2.91
C PRO A 144 -7.87 8.24 2.93
N ASP A 145 -8.72 7.38 3.47
CA ASP A 145 -10.18 7.53 3.42
C ASP A 145 -10.67 8.83 4.03
N TYR A 146 -10.01 9.32 5.07
CA TYR A 146 -10.39 10.59 5.71
C TYR A 146 -10.19 11.82 4.81
N LEU A 147 -9.25 11.79 3.84
CA LEU A 147 -9.11 12.80 2.80
C LEU A 147 -9.92 12.46 1.55
N ALA A 148 -9.91 11.18 1.15
CA ALA A 148 -10.56 10.71 -0.08
C ALA A 148 -12.10 10.86 -0.05
N ARG A 149 -12.72 10.88 1.14
CA ARG A 149 -14.16 11.18 1.33
C ARG A 149 -14.58 12.57 0.83
N ASN A 150 -13.64 13.47 0.61
CA ASN A 150 -13.91 14.78 0.02
C ASN A 150 -14.13 14.70 -1.51
N CYS A 151 -13.65 13.63 -2.16
CA CYS A 151 -13.88 13.40 -3.57
C CYS A 151 -15.33 12.97 -3.83
N THR A 152 -15.93 13.48 -4.90
CA THR A 152 -17.32 13.20 -5.25
C THR A 152 -17.48 11.94 -6.08
N ASN A 153 -16.42 11.54 -6.79
CA ASN A 153 -16.38 10.38 -7.67
C ASN A 153 -14.94 9.84 -7.85
N GLU A 154 -14.85 8.69 -8.53
CA GLU A 154 -13.58 8.00 -8.79
C GLU A 154 -12.59 8.84 -9.62
N SER A 155 -13.08 9.62 -10.60
CA SER A 155 -12.21 10.45 -11.43
C SER A 155 -11.56 11.57 -10.62
N GLU A 156 -12.32 12.20 -9.73
CA GLU A 156 -11.81 13.23 -8.82
C GLU A 156 -10.77 12.63 -7.85
N LEU A 157 -11.02 11.43 -7.33
CA LEU A 157 -10.06 10.72 -6.48
C LEU A 157 -8.74 10.46 -7.24
N CYS A 158 -8.82 9.91 -8.46
CA CYS A 158 -7.64 9.65 -9.26
C CYS A 158 -6.82 10.92 -9.53
N LEU A 159 -7.48 12.04 -9.83
CA LEU A 159 -6.82 13.31 -10.09
C LEU A 159 -6.22 13.94 -8.83
N SER A 160 -6.93 13.87 -7.70
CA SER A 160 -6.50 14.52 -6.45
C SER A 160 -5.31 13.84 -5.79
N PHE A 161 -5.15 12.53 -6.00
CA PHE A 161 -4.12 11.72 -5.33
C PHE A 161 -3.07 11.14 -6.29
N ASP A 162 -3.16 11.43 -7.60
CA ASP A 162 -2.44 10.66 -8.64
C ASP A 162 -2.63 9.15 -8.43
N TYR A 163 -3.89 8.75 -8.21
CA TYR A 163 -4.25 7.38 -7.89
C TYR A 163 -4.46 6.57 -9.17
N PRO A 164 -3.84 5.38 -9.31
CA PRO A 164 -3.95 4.61 -10.54
C PRO A 164 -5.35 4.01 -10.73
N ARG A 165 -5.94 4.21 -11.90
CA ARG A 165 -7.29 3.73 -12.23
C ARG A 165 -7.44 2.22 -12.14
N ASP A 166 -6.38 1.47 -12.44
CA ASP A 166 -6.36 0.00 -12.36
C ASP A 166 -6.65 -0.52 -10.95
N PHE A 167 -6.42 0.29 -9.93
CA PHE A 167 -6.61 -0.08 -8.52
C PHE A 167 -7.80 0.62 -7.85
N ILE A 168 -8.68 1.29 -8.64
CA ILE A 168 -9.81 2.03 -8.09
C ILE A 168 -10.79 1.16 -7.30
N ALA A 169 -10.87 -0.13 -7.63
CA ALA A 169 -11.69 -1.11 -6.90
C ALA A 169 -11.42 -1.12 -5.39
N GLN A 170 -10.18 -0.83 -4.97
CA GLN A 170 -9.80 -0.75 -3.56
C GLN A 170 -10.45 0.44 -2.82
N LYS A 171 -11.05 1.39 -3.55
CA LYS A 171 -11.70 2.60 -3.03
C LYS A 171 -13.21 2.68 -3.30
N GLN A 172 -13.80 1.68 -3.93
CA GLN A 172 -15.22 1.68 -4.29
C GLN A 172 -16.14 1.85 -3.09
N HIS A 173 -15.76 1.37 -1.91
CA HIS A 173 -16.53 1.53 -0.68
C HIS A 173 -16.82 3.00 -0.32
N LEU A 174 -15.97 3.95 -0.75
CA LEU A 174 -16.17 5.38 -0.52
C LEU A 174 -17.34 5.96 -1.32
N PHE A 175 -17.70 5.33 -2.46
CA PHE A 175 -18.71 5.82 -3.41
C PHE A 175 -20.01 5.02 -3.35
N GLN A 176 -20.01 3.84 -2.73
CA GLN A 176 -21.18 2.96 -2.64
C GLN A 176 -22.17 3.33 -1.53
N THR A 177 -21.73 4.10 -0.53
CA THR A 177 -22.64 4.55 0.55
C THR A 177 -23.43 5.77 0.08
N PRO A 178 -24.77 5.78 0.16
CA PRO A 178 -25.55 6.98 -0.15
C PRO A 178 -25.05 8.11 0.75
N LYS A 179 -24.52 9.18 0.17
CA LYS A 179 -24.27 10.40 0.91
C LYS A 179 -25.61 10.84 1.47
N HIS A 180 -25.86 10.66 2.76
CA HIS A 180 -26.99 11.28 3.41
C HIS A 180 -26.88 12.78 3.13
N LYS A 181 -27.71 13.28 2.21
CA LYS A 181 -27.94 14.70 2.04
C LYS A 181 -28.40 15.19 3.40
N LYS A 182 -27.51 15.75 4.21
CA LYS A 182 -27.92 16.62 5.31
C LYS A 182 -28.56 17.84 4.66
N GLY A 183 -29.88 17.70 4.42
CA GLY A 183 -30.71 18.84 4.12
C GLY A 183 -30.64 19.77 5.33
N TRP A 184 -30.02 20.91 5.15
CA TRP A 184 -30.20 22.02 6.06
C TRP A 184 -31.63 22.47 5.87
N VAL A 185 -32.50 22.07 6.79
CA VAL A 185 -33.80 22.70 6.96
C VAL A 185 -33.51 24.02 7.69
N VAL A 186 -33.51 25.11 6.91
CA VAL A 186 -33.58 26.46 7.47
C VAL A 186 -35.02 26.65 7.92
N GLN A 187 -35.24 26.75 9.21
CA GLN A 187 -36.46 27.32 9.79
C GLN A 187 -36.25 28.81 10.01
#